data_1e2e69d6ec349239ae42948b04e0273f
#
_entry.id   1e2e69d6ec349239ae42948b04e0273f
#
_cell.length_a   1.000
_cell.length_b   1.000
_cell.length_c   1.000
_cell.angle_alpha   90.00
_cell.angle_beta   90.00
_cell.angle_gamma   90.00
#
_symmetry.space_group_name_H-M   'P 1'
#
loop_
_entity.id
_entity.type
_entity.pdbx_description
1 polymer ?
#
loop_
_entity_poly.entity_id
_entity_poly.type
_entity_poly.pdbx_seq_one_letter_code
_entity_poly.pdbx_strand_id
1 'polypeptide(L)'
;MNVLVINCGSSSLKFQLINAKSEEVLAKGICERIGIDGRLTYQPEGGEKEKSEKAMPTHTEAIQFVIEALTNPETGVVNSLDEIGAVGHRMVHGGEKFASSVVITDEVKKAVEECNDLAPLHNPANLIGVAACENLMPNTPMVAVFDTAFHQTMPPKAYMYGLPYEYYEKYKVRRYGFHGTSHSFVSKRAAEVMGKSYDEVKTIVCHLGNGSSVSAVMNGKCVDTSMGLTPLEGLVMGTRSGDIDPAIMEFIAKKENLDIEGVMEVLNKKSGVFGISGGLSSDFRDLTDAMNAGDKKAKIAMDVFSYKVAKYIGSYAAAMNGVDDIVFTAGIGENDDYVRQEVCKYLGYLGVDFDFEVNTGLRGKEAELTKEGSKVKVFVIPTNEELAIARETLALVK
;
A
#
# COMPACT_ATOMS: atom_id res chain seq x y z
N MET A 1 16.38 14.55 14.32
CA MET A 1 17.04 13.49 13.53
C MET A 1 16.32 13.39 12.21
N ASN A 2 17.05 13.50 11.12
CA ASN A 2 16.49 13.33 9.79
C ASN A 2 16.54 11.85 9.41
N VAL A 3 15.45 11.32 8.89
CA VAL A 3 15.31 9.94 8.41
C VAL A 3 15.06 10.00 6.90
N LEU A 4 15.93 9.32 6.16
CA LEU A 4 15.73 9.11 4.72
C LEU A 4 14.86 7.87 4.53
N VAL A 5 13.66 8.05 4.01
CA VAL A 5 12.75 6.96 3.68
C VAL A 5 12.92 6.58 2.23
N ILE A 6 13.15 5.29 1.97
CA ILE A 6 13.40 4.72 0.64
C ILE A 6 12.36 3.64 0.33
N ASN A 7 11.79 3.73 -0.86
CA ASN A 7 10.89 2.72 -1.42
C ASN A 7 11.35 2.34 -2.82
N CYS A 8 12.09 1.22 -2.94
CA CYS A 8 12.60 0.69 -4.20
C CYS A 8 11.58 -0.25 -4.86
N GLY A 9 11.11 0.13 -6.04
CA GLY A 9 10.41 -0.76 -6.96
C GLY A 9 11.38 -1.33 -8.01
N SER A 10 10.87 -2.17 -8.92
CA SER A 10 11.70 -2.83 -9.95
C SER A 10 12.42 -1.86 -10.89
N SER A 11 11.81 -0.72 -11.22
CA SER A 11 12.35 0.29 -12.14
C SER A 11 12.18 1.73 -11.64
N SER A 12 11.89 1.89 -10.35
CA SER A 12 11.70 3.20 -9.72
C SER A 12 12.15 3.18 -8.28
N LEU A 13 12.46 4.36 -7.75
CA LEU A 13 12.80 4.59 -6.35
C LEU A 13 12.13 5.88 -5.90
N LYS A 14 11.23 5.80 -4.93
CA LYS A 14 10.67 6.97 -4.25
C LYS A 14 11.43 7.22 -2.97
N PHE A 15 11.59 8.50 -2.61
CA PHE A 15 12.24 8.88 -1.36
C PHE A 15 11.60 10.11 -0.73
N GLN A 16 11.73 10.19 0.58
CA GLN A 16 11.49 11.40 1.37
C GLN A 16 12.55 11.54 2.45
N LEU A 17 13.06 12.73 2.65
CA LEU A 17 13.84 13.07 3.84
C LEU A 17 12.92 13.77 4.82
N ILE A 18 12.72 13.16 5.99
CA ILE A 18 11.77 13.62 7.00
C ILE A 18 12.52 13.91 8.30
N ASN A 19 12.27 15.09 8.90
CA ASN A 19 12.66 15.29 10.28
C ASN A 19 11.69 14.50 11.19
N ALA A 20 12.16 13.37 11.71
CA ALA A 20 11.31 12.44 12.44
C ALA A 20 10.79 12.95 13.79
N LYS A 21 11.27 14.13 14.28
CA LYS A 21 10.75 14.76 15.51
C LYS A 21 9.67 15.79 15.23
N SER A 22 9.89 16.68 14.23
CA SER A 22 8.89 17.68 13.81
C SER A 22 7.90 17.12 12.79
N GLU A 23 8.21 15.97 12.16
CA GLU A 23 7.46 15.32 11.09
C GLU A 23 7.39 16.13 9.78
N GLU A 24 8.26 17.12 9.64
CA GLU A 24 8.38 17.94 8.44
C GLU A 24 9.12 17.20 7.34
N VAL A 25 8.59 17.26 6.13
CA VAL A 25 9.22 16.71 4.93
C VAL A 25 10.19 17.73 4.38
N LEU A 26 11.49 17.52 4.58
CA LEU A 26 12.56 18.42 4.12
C LEU A 26 12.77 18.34 2.62
N ALA A 27 12.65 17.13 2.03
CA ALA A 27 12.70 16.92 0.59
C ALA A 27 11.99 15.63 0.21
N LYS A 28 11.51 15.56 -1.03
CA LYS A 28 10.92 14.36 -1.61
C LYS A 28 11.24 14.24 -3.09
N GLY A 29 11.14 13.02 -3.60
CA GLY A 29 11.35 12.81 -5.02
C GLY A 29 11.15 11.38 -5.47
N ILE A 30 11.42 11.19 -6.75
CA ILE A 30 11.33 9.90 -7.41
C ILE A 30 12.39 9.78 -8.49
N CYS A 31 13.07 8.64 -8.52
CA CYS A 31 13.83 8.17 -9.67
C CYS A 31 12.94 7.20 -10.45
N GLU A 32 12.77 7.43 -11.73
CA GLU A 32 11.96 6.63 -12.64
C GLU A 32 12.82 6.09 -13.78
N ARG A 33 12.35 5.00 -14.41
CA ARG A 33 12.99 4.39 -15.58
C ARG A 33 14.43 3.93 -15.30
N ILE A 34 14.67 3.45 -14.08
CA ILE A 34 15.95 2.82 -13.70
C ILE A 34 16.19 1.60 -14.58
N GLY A 35 17.39 1.45 -15.09
CA GLY A 35 17.76 0.42 -16.07
C GLY A 35 17.44 0.77 -17.53
N ILE A 36 16.90 1.95 -17.82
CA ILE A 36 16.56 2.43 -19.16
C ILE A 36 17.34 3.73 -19.45
N ASP A 37 16.74 4.88 -19.21
CA ASP A 37 17.32 6.20 -19.50
C ASP A 37 17.36 7.11 -18.24
N GLY A 38 16.69 6.72 -17.18
CA GLY A 38 16.70 7.36 -15.87
C GLY A 38 16.16 8.80 -15.87
N ARG A 39 15.30 9.08 -14.87
CA ARG A 39 14.81 10.44 -14.60
C ARG A 39 14.70 10.65 -13.10
N LEU A 40 15.31 11.72 -12.58
CA LEU A 40 15.12 12.18 -11.21
C LEU A 40 14.15 13.34 -11.20
N THR A 41 13.13 13.26 -10.35
CA THR A 41 12.30 14.38 -9.93
C THR A 41 12.62 14.65 -8.47
N TYR A 42 13.06 15.87 -8.13
CA TYR A 42 13.43 16.30 -6.79
C TYR A 42 12.60 17.54 -6.41
N GLN A 43 12.19 17.62 -5.16
CA GLN A 43 11.49 18.77 -4.61
C GLN A 43 11.92 18.99 -3.16
N PRO A 44 12.70 20.05 -2.86
CA PRO A 44 12.97 20.48 -1.49
C PRO A 44 11.74 21.12 -0.86
N GLU A 45 11.72 21.24 0.46
CA GLU A 45 10.67 21.95 1.21
C GLU A 45 10.52 23.37 0.71
N GLY A 46 9.27 23.77 0.42
CA GLY A 46 8.96 25.11 -0.09
C GLY A 46 9.51 25.44 -1.48
N GLY A 47 10.24 24.51 -2.12
CA GLY A 47 10.83 24.70 -3.43
C GLY A 47 10.00 24.13 -4.58
N GLU A 48 10.41 24.44 -5.80
CA GLU A 48 9.80 23.92 -7.02
C GLU A 48 10.29 22.50 -7.33
N LYS A 49 9.53 21.79 -8.15
CA LYS A 49 9.93 20.47 -8.67
C LYS A 49 10.99 20.62 -9.75
N GLU A 50 12.14 20.07 -9.51
CA GLU A 50 13.22 19.96 -10.47
C GLU A 50 13.20 18.58 -11.14
N LYS A 51 13.32 18.55 -12.46
CA LYS A 51 13.41 17.31 -13.23
C LYS A 51 14.74 17.28 -13.97
N SER A 52 15.47 16.18 -13.83
CA SER A 52 16.72 15.94 -14.53
C SER A 52 16.74 14.54 -15.13
N GLU A 53 17.22 14.45 -16.37
CA GLU A 53 17.52 13.18 -17.02
C GLU A 53 18.94 12.78 -16.65
N LYS A 54 19.09 11.60 -16.06
CA LYS A 54 20.38 11.04 -15.62
C LYS A 54 20.37 9.53 -15.86
N ALA A 55 21.40 9.02 -16.50
CA ALA A 55 21.53 7.58 -16.69
C ALA A 55 21.61 6.87 -15.34
N MET A 56 20.67 5.98 -15.07
CA MET A 56 20.55 5.18 -13.86
C MET A 56 20.53 3.69 -14.25
N PRO A 57 21.70 3.09 -14.56
CA PRO A 57 21.76 1.67 -14.93
C PRO A 57 21.20 0.75 -13.85
N THR A 58 21.40 1.11 -12.58
CA THR A 58 20.93 0.36 -11.42
C THR A 58 20.35 1.28 -10.33
N HIS A 59 19.80 0.70 -9.27
CA HIS A 59 19.35 1.45 -8.09
C HIS A 59 20.52 2.11 -7.32
N THR A 60 21.76 1.65 -7.51
CA THR A 60 22.93 2.29 -6.88
C THR A 60 23.11 3.71 -7.39
N GLU A 61 23.08 3.91 -8.71
CA GLU A 61 23.17 5.25 -9.30
C GLU A 61 21.95 6.10 -8.93
N ALA A 62 20.77 5.49 -8.86
CA ALA A 62 19.58 6.20 -8.43
C ALA A 62 19.71 6.76 -7.01
N ILE A 63 20.20 5.95 -6.05
CA ILE A 63 20.46 6.41 -4.68
C ILE A 63 21.58 7.43 -4.62
N GLN A 64 22.65 7.26 -5.41
CA GLN A 64 23.71 8.26 -5.49
C GLN A 64 23.16 9.62 -5.94
N PHE A 65 22.28 9.66 -6.96
CA PHE A 65 21.66 10.91 -7.40
C PHE A 65 20.69 11.50 -6.38
N VAL A 66 20.00 10.68 -5.61
CA VAL A 66 19.21 11.15 -4.46
C VAL A 66 20.12 11.86 -3.45
N ILE A 67 21.23 11.24 -3.08
CA ILE A 67 22.21 11.81 -2.15
C ILE A 67 22.81 13.12 -2.69
N GLU A 68 23.21 13.14 -3.97
CA GLU A 68 23.72 14.35 -4.63
C GLU A 68 22.67 15.49 -4.60
N ALA A 69 21.39 15.18 -4.84
CA ALA A 69 20.33 16.19 -4.77
C ALA A 69 20.10 16.71 -3.35
N LEU A 70 20.10 15.82 -2.35
CA LEU A 70 19.93 16.19 -0.93
C LEU A 70 21.07 17.05 -0.40
N THR A 71 22.31 16.85 -0.90
CA THR A 71 23.53 17.55 -0.46
C THR A 71 23.98 18.64 -1.43
N ASN A 72 23.18 18.98 -2.45
CA ASN A 72 23.53 20.01 -3.43
C ASN A 72 23.73 21.37 -2.73
N PRO A 73 24.80 22.12 -3.00
CA PRO A 73 25.05 23.40 -2.34
C PRO A 73 23.97 24.49 -2.58
N GLU A 74 23.21 24.39 -3.69
CA GLU A 74 22.23 25.40 -4.08
C GLU A 74 20.80 24.98 -3.73
N THR A 75 20.46 23.71 -3.90
CA THR A 75 19.08 23.17 -3.78
C THR A 75 18.93 22.06 -2.75
N GLY A 76 20.03 21.64 -2.14
CA GLY A 76 20.03 20.59 -1.11
C GLY A 76 19.46 21.08 0.22
N VAL A 77 19.07 20.13 1.06
CA VAL A 77 18.44 20.37 2.37
C VAL A 77 19.29 19.90 3.55
N VAL A 78 20.42 19.28 3.26
CA VAL A 78 21.47 18.89 4.26
C VAL A 78 22.84 19.29 3.73
N ASN A 79 23.75 19.62 4.64
CA ASN A 79 25.12 20.01 4.27
C ASN A 79 26.06 18.81 4.10
N SER A 80 25.74 17.69 4.76
CA SER A 80 26.51 16.45 4.68
C SER A 80 25.62 15.23 4.97
N LEU A 81 26.10 14.03 4.61
CA LEU A 81 25.42 12.77 4.92
C LEU A 81 25.29 12.49 6.42
N ASP A 82 26.15 13.08 7.24
CA ASP A 82 26.10 12.92 8.72
C ASP A 82 24.82 13.50 9.32
N GLU A 83 24.12 14.37 8.58
CA GLU A 83 22.83 14.90 9.00
C GLU A 83 21.66 13.91 8.76
N ILE A 84 21.90 12.83 8.02
CA ILE A 84 20.95 11.71 7.85
C ILE A 84 21.23 10.70 8.97
N GLY A 85 20.40 10.74 10.01
CA GLY A 85 20.63 9.92 11.21
C GLY A 85 20.20 8.46 11.07
N ALA A 86 19.34 8.12 10.10
CA ALA A 86 18.91 6.76 9.79
C ALA A 86 18.28 6.67 8.40
N VAL A 87 18.20 5.45 7.84
CA VAL A 87 17.45 5.15 6.61
C VAL A 87 16.35 4.13 6.93
N GLY A 88 15.10 4.47 6.60
CA GLY A 88 13.97 3.55 6.66
C GLY A 88 13.67 2.97 5.27
N HIS A 89 13.73 1.66 5.13
CA HIS A 89 13.44 0.97 3.89
C HIS A 89 12.08 0.29 3.93
N ARG A 90 11.22 0.59 2.97
CA ARG A 90 10.05 -0.23 2.74
C ARG A 90 10.47 -1.57 2.16
N MET A 91 10.06 -2.65 2.82
CA MET A 91 10.21 -4.04 2.38
C MET A 91 8.84 -4.62 2.08
N VAL A 92 8.70 -5.29 0.94
CA VAL A 92 7.37 -5.78 0.56
C VAL A 92 7.00 -7.04 1.32
N HIS A 93 7.90 -8.01 1.47
CA HIS A 93 7.54 -9.30 2.06
C HIS A 93 8.55 -9.78 3.10
N GLY A 94 8.09 -9.91 4.34
CA GLY A 94 8.89 -10.43 5.47
C GLY A 94 8.61 -11.88 5.86
N GLY A 95 7.72 -12.57 5.11
CA GLY A 95 7.31 -13.93 5.45
C GLY A 95 6.67 -14.00 6.84
N GLU A 96 6.84 -15.13 7.51
CA GLU A 96 6.44 -15.32 8.92
C GLU A 96 7.52 -14.86 9.92
N LYS A 97 8.69 -14.43 9.40
CA LYS A 97 9.85 -14.10 10.25
C LYS A 97 9.75 -12.71 10.87
N PHE A 98 9.04 -11.78 10.23
CA PHE A 98 8.98 -10.40 10.66
C PHE A 98 7.53 -9.98 10.96
N ALA A 99 7.22 -9.83 12.24
CA ALA A 99 5.95 -9.31 12.75
C ALA A 99 6.04 -7.83 13.16
N SER A 100 7.20 -7.20 12.97
CA SER A 100 7.48 -5.78 13.24
C SER A 100 8.65 -5.33 12.40
N SER A 101 8.88 -4.01 12.37
CA SER A 101 10.07 -3.41 11.78
C SER A 101 11.33 -3.80 12.58
N VAL A 102 12.47 -3.90 11.90
CA VAL A 102 13.73 -4.33 12.48
C VAL A 102 14.92 -3.52 11.94
N VAL A 103 15.96 -3.35 12.75
CA VAL A 103 17.26 -2.85 12.28
C VAL A 103 17.86 -3.90 11.32
N ILE A 104 18.31 -3.45 10.15
CA ILE A 104 18.87 -4.33 9.13
C ILE A 104 20.24 -4.83 9.56
N THR A 105 20.42 -6.15 9.59
CA THR A 105 21.68 -6.88 9.77
C THR A 105 21.84 -7.86 8.63
N ASP A 106 22.99 -8.54 8.55
CA ASP A 106 23.20 -9.57 7.54
C ASP A 106 22.21 -10.74 7.68
N GLU A 107 21.82 -11.08 8.92
CA GLU A 107 20.80 -12.09 9.18
C GLU A 107 19.41 -11.65 8.66
N VAL A 108 19.07 -10.37 8.83
CA VAL A 108 17.81 -9.80 8.29
C VAL A 108 17.82 -9.83 6.77
N LYS A 109 18.92 -9.42 6.12
CA LYS A 109 19.04 -9.47 4.64
C LYS A 109 18.87 -10.88 4.13
N LYS A 110 19.54 -11.86 4.74
CA LYS A 110 19.39 -13.28 4.38
C LYS A 110 17.96 -13.78 4.58
N ALA A 111 17.30 -13.39 5.67
CA ALA A 111 15.91 -13.78 5.91
C ALA A 111 14.93 -13.17 4.91
N VAL A 112 15.21 -11.96 4.39
CA VAL A 112 14.45 -11.34 3.30
C VAL A 112 14.71 -12.03 1.96
N GLU A 113 15.96 -12.44 1.68
CA GLU A 113 16.32 -13.23 0.50
C GLU A 113 15.54 -14.56 0.44
N GLU A 114 15.36 -15.24 1.57
CA GLU A 114 14.57 -16.47 1.65
C GLU A 114 13.08 -16.27 1.33
N CYS A 115 12.60 -15.01 1.35
CA CYS A 115 11.24 -14.63 0.95
C CYS A 115 11.15 -14.15 -0.52
N ASN A 116 12.23 -14.23 -1.32
CA ASN A 116 12.23 -13.76 -2.71
C ASN A 116 11.18 -14.48 -3.57
N ASP A 117 10.97 -15.77 -3.35
CA ASP A 117 9.95 -16.55 -4.09
C ASP A 117 8.51 -16.05 -3.82
N LEU A 118 8.27 -15.41 -2.67
CA LEU A 118 6.98 -14.81 -2.30
C LEU A 118 6.77 -13.42 -2.90
N ALA A 119 7.86 -12.70 -3.21
CA ALA A 119 7.84 -11.36 -3.79
C ALA A 119 8.97 -11.14 -4.81
N PRO A 120 9.03 -11.93 -5.91
CA PRO A 120 10.18 -11.96 -6.81
C PRO A 120 10.44 -10.64 -7.55
N LEU A 121 9.41 -9.79 -7.71
CA LEU A 121 9.53 -8.49 -8.36
C LEU A 121 9.91 -7.36 -7.39
N HIS A 122 9.88 -7.58 -6.08
CA HIS A 122 10.02 -6.53 -5.07
C HIS A 122 11.19 -6.75 -4.13
N ASN A 123 11.27 -7.89 -3.45
CA ASN A 123 12.31 -8.12 -2.45
C ASN A 123 13.73 -7.98 -2.99
N PRO A 124 14.08 -8.52 -4.21
CA PRO A 124 15.41 -8.30 -4.77
C PRO A 124 15.73 -6.81 -4.98
N ALA A 125 14.78 -6.02 -5.49
CA ALA A 125 14.97 -4.58 -5.67
C ALA A 125 15.11 -3.84 -4.34
N ASN A 126 14.35 -4.24 -3.31
CA ASN A 126 14.48 -3.68 -1.98
C ASN A 126 15.88 -3.93 -1.40
N LEU A 127 16.40 -5.16 -1.52
CA LEU A 127 17.76 -5.51 -1.03
C LEU A 127 18.88 -4.77 -1.78
N ILE A 128 18.72 -4.56 -3.10
CA ILE A 128 19.66 -3.73 -3.88
C ILE A 128 19.67 -2.30 -3.33
N GLY A 129 18.49 -1.75 -3.01
CA GLY A 129 18.37 -0.43 -2.39
C GLY A 129 19.09 -0.34 -1.04
N VAL A 130 18.94 -1.36 -0.19
CA VAL A 130 19.65 -1.45 1.09
C VAL A 130 21.16 -1.46 0.87
N ALA A 131 21.66 -2.37 0.03
CA ALA A 131 23.08 -2.50 -0.25
C ALA A 131 23.70 -1.20 -0.80
N ALA A 132 22.97 -0.49 -1.67
CA ALA A 132 23.41 0.80 -2.18
C ALA A 132 23.51 1.86 -1.07
N CYS A 133 22.53 1.91 -0.16
CA CYS A 133 22.58 2.82 1.00
C CYS A 133 23.73 2.46 1.97
N GLU A 134 23.93 1.17 2.27
CA GLU A 134 25.04 0.71 3.12
C GLU A 134 26.41 1.12 2.56
N ASN A 135 26.59 1.01 1.22
CA ASN A 135 27.85 1.40 0.58
C ASN A 135 28.10 2.91 0.62
N LEU A 136 27.07 3.73 0.48
CA LEU A 136 27.18 5.19 0.44
C LEU A 136 27.16 5.83 1.83
N MET A 137 26.51 5.16 2.80
CA MET A 137 26.35 5.63 4.19
C MET A 137 26.64 4.50 5.18
N PRO A 138 27.90 4.00 5.26
CA PRO A 138 28.25 2.78 6.00
C PRO A 138 28.05 2.88 7.52
N ASN A 139 27.97 4.08 8.08
CA ASN A 139 27.77 4.31 9.51
C ASN A 139 26.33 4.67 9.88
N THR A 140 25.44 4.76 8.90
CA THR A 140 24.04 5.15 9.12
C THR A 140 23.19 3.90 9.37
N PRO A 141 22.48 3.78 10.48
CA PRO A 141 21.61 2.64 10.74
C PRO A 141 20.48 2.55 9.71
N MET A 142 20.17 1.33 9.27
CA MET A 142 19.15 1.00 8.31
C MET A 142 18.03 0.19 8.98
N VAL A 143 16.78 0.50 8.69
CA VAL A 143 15.60 -0.18 9.26
C VAL A 143 14.73 -0.71 8.13
N ALA A 144 14.33 -1.98 8.24
CA ALA A 144 13.34 -2.61 7.37
C ALA A 144 11.94 -2.48 7.95
N VAL A 145 11.02 -1.94 7.17
CA VAL A 145 9.59 -1.82 7.49
C VAL A 145 8.81 -2.64 6.48
N PHE A 146 8.12 -3.69 6.95
CA PHE A 146 7.51 -4.70 6.08
C PHE A 146 6.03 -4.44 5.85
N ASP A 147 5.58 -4.47 4.60
CA ASP A 147 4.15 -4.39 4.23
C ASP A 147 3.32 -5.51 4.86
N THR A 148 3.94 -6.68 5.11
CA THR A 148 3.28 -7.86 5.66
C THR A 148 3.27 -7.91 7.19
N ALA A 149 4.11 -7.13 7.87
CA ALA A 149 4.32 -7.27 9.31
C ALA A 149 3.06 -7.02 10.14
N PHE A 150 2.29 -5.98 9.82
CA PHE A 150 1.05 -5.65 10.53
C PHE A 150 0.02 -6.79 10.51
N HIS A 151 0.02 -7.58 9.44
CA HIS A 151 -0.92 -8.68 9.24
C HIS A 151 -0.50 -10.00 9.92
N GLN A 152 0.69 -10.06 10.55
CA GLN A 152 1.17 -11.28 11.21
C GLN A 152 0.39 -11.63 12.48
N THR A 153 -0.47 -10.74 12.95
CA THR A 153 -1.37 -10.99 14.08
C THR A 153 -2.64 -11.77 13.70
N MET A 154 -2.86 -12.06 12.41
CA MET A 154 -3.99 -12.87 11.95
C MET A 154 -3.97 -14.28 12.58
N PRO A 155 -5.12 -14.80 13.07
CA PRO A 155 -5.21 -16.17 13.57
C PRO A 155 -5.19 -17.18 12.39
N PRO A 156 -4.80 -18.46 12.64
CA PRO A 156 -4.76 -19.49 11.62
C PRO A 156 -6.02 -19.62 10.75
N LYS A 157 -7.19 -19.50 11.35
CA LYS A 157 -8.48 -19.55 10.64
C LYS A 157 -8.67 -18.45 9.58
N ALA A 158 -7.92 -17.33 9.68
CA ALA A 158 -7.98 -16.23 8.74
C ALA A 158 -6.89 -16.34 7.64
N TYR A 159 -5.72 -16.89 7.98
CA TYR A 159 -4.62 -16.96 7.01
C TYR A 159 -4.50 -18.29 6.25
N MET A 160 -5.13 -19.38 6.74
CA MET A 160 -5.04 -20.68 6.06
C MET A 160 -5.96 -20.72 4.85
N TYR A 161 -5.42 -21.25 3.74
CA TYR A 161 -6.21 -21.60 2.57
C TYR A 161 -6.78 -23.01 2.71
N GLY A 162 -7.89 -23.28 2.02
CA GLY A 162 -8.49 -24.63 1.92
C GLY A 162 -7.71 -25.56 0.98
N LEU A 163 -6.39 -25.62 1.16
CA LEU A 163 -5.45 -26.45 0.41
C LEU A 163 -4.85 -27.53 1.31
N PRO A 164 -4.21 -28.59 0.76
CA PRO A 164 -3.46 -29.55 1.56
C PRO A 164 -2.50 -28.85 2.52
N TYR A 165 -2.59 -29.21 3.81
CA TYR A 165 -1.83 -28.55 4.88
C TYR A 165 -0.31 -28.57 4.66
N GLU A 166 0.18 -29.60 3.96
CA GLU A 166 1.60 -29.75 3.61
C GLU A 166 2.16 -28.57 2.77
N TYR A 167 1.32 -27.85 2.01
CA TYR A 167 1.76 -26.67 1.26
C TYR A 167 2.06 -25.48 2.19
N TYR A 168 1.32 -25.38 3.29
CA TYR A 168 1.69 -24.44 4.34
C TYR A 168 3.01 -24.86 5.03
N GLU A 169 3.15 -26.11 5.40
CA GLU A 169 4.36 -26.58 6.11
C GLU A 169 5.62 -26.43 5.25
N LYS A 170 5.57 -26.83 3.99
CA LYS A 170 6.72 -26.87 3.09
C LYS A 170 7.04 -25.52 2.45
N TYR A 171 6.01 -24.82 1.96
CA TYR A 171 6.17 -23.66 1.09
C TYR A 171 5.62 -22.38 1.72
N LYS A 172 5.12 -22.43 2.93
CA LYS A 172 4.53 -21.30 3.65
C LYS A 172 3.37 -20.66 2.89
N VAL A 173 2.58 -21.49 2.18
CA VAL A 173 1.39 -21.06 1.44
C VAL A 173 0.30 -20.70 2.44
N ARG A 174 0.13 -19.40 2.65
CA ARG A 174 -0.87 -18.78 3.54
C ARG A 174 -1.17 -17.35 3.06
N ARG A 175 -2.21 -16.74 3.61
CA ARG A 175 -2.44 -15.31 3.48
C ARG A 175 -1.41 -14.53 4.30
N TYR A 176 -0.77 -13.55 3.68
CA TYR A 176 0.13 -12.61 4.35
C TYR A 176 -0.48 -11.21 4.43
N GLY A 177 -1.08 -10.73 3.34
CA GLY A 177 -1.57 -9.37 3.24
C GLY A 177 -0.46 -8.35 2.95
N PHE A 178 -0.87 -7.19 2.45
CA PHE A 178 0.04 -6.10 2.06
C PHE A 178 -0.56 -4.75 2.47
N HIS A 179 0.14 -3.66 2.19
CA HIS A 179 -0.21 -2.30 2.64
C HIS A 179 -0.28 -2.17 4.18
N GLY A 180 0.39 -3.07 4.91
CA GLY A 180 0.30 -3.13 6.37
C GLY A 180 0.69 -1.83 7.06
N THR A 181 1.71 -1.13 6.54
CA THR A 181 2.13 0.18 7.05
C THR A 181 0.98 1.20 6.98
N SER A 182 0.27 1.26 5.83
CA SER A 182 -0.90 2.12 5.66
C SER A 182 -2.07 1.70 6.57
N HIS A 183 -2.42 0.41 6.60
CA HIS A 183 -3.48 -0.10 7.45
C HIS A 183 -3.25 0.19 8.94
N SER A 184 -2.01 0.01 9.41
CA SER A 184 -1.63 0.34 10.78
C SER A 184 -1.73 1.84 11.07
N PHE A 185 -1.17 2.67 10.19
CA PHE A 185 -1.17 4.13 10.34
C PHE A 185 -2.59 4.67 10.42
N VAL A 186 -3.43 4.29 9.45
CA VAL A 186 -4.79 4.83 9.30
C VAL A 186 -5.73 4.34 10.41
N SER A 187 -5.63 3.07 10.82
CA SER A 187 -6.47 2.54 11.92
C SER A 187 -6.14 3.17 13.28
N LYS A 188 -4.86 3.47 13.55
CA LYS A 188 -4.45 4.24 14.73
C LYS A 188 -5.03 5.65 14.68
N ARG A 189 -4.94 6.32 13.54
CA ARG A 189 -5.49 7.66 13.37
C ARG A 189 -7.00 7.70 13.54
N ALA A 190 -7.71 6.69 13.06
CA ALA A 190 -9.17 6.58 13.24
C ALA A 190 -9.55 6.53 14.73
N ALA A 191 -8.86 5.73 15.54
CA ALA A 191 -9.08 5.67 16.99
C ALA A 191 -8.84 7.05 17.65
N GLU A 192 -7.76 7.76 17.24
CA GLU A 192 -7.47 9.12 17.74
C GLU A 192 -8.58 10.09 17.39
N VAL A 193 -9.07 10.10 16.14
CA VAL A 193 -10.16 10.98 15.70
C VAL A 193 -11.45 10.71 16.46
N MET A 194 -11.72 9.44 16.78
CA MET A 194 -12.87 9.06 17.60
C MET A 194 -12.69 9.35 19.09
N GLY A 195 -11.49 9.73 19.53
CA GLY A 195 -11.17 9.90 20.97
C GLY A 195 -11.24 8.60 21.77
N LYS A 196 -11.00 7.44 21.11
CA LYS A 196 -11.04 6.10 21.72
C LYS A 196 -9.64 5.51 21.84
N SER A 197 -9.47 4.56 22.75
CA SER A 197 -8.25 3.76 22.84
C SER A 197 -8.17 2.81 21.64
N TYR A 198 -6.99 2.68 21.03
CA TYR A 198 -6.76 1.84 19.85
C TYR A 198 -7.03 0.36 20.08
N ASP A 199 -6.87 -0.11 21.32
CA ASP A 199 -7.11 -1.47 21.75
C ASP A 199 -8.59 -1.76 22.11
N GLU A 200 -9.49 -0.79 21.92
CA GLU A 200 -10.94 -0.92 22.23
C GLU A 200 -11.83 -0.81 20.99
N VAL A 201 -11.23 -0.57 19.79
CA VAL A 201 -12.00 -0.32 18.56
C VAL A 201 -11.92 -1.46 17.56
N LYS A 202 -12.96 -1.56 16.74
CA LYS A 202 -13.08 -2.45 15.59
C LYS A 202 -13.15 -1.60 14.32
N THR A 203 -12.04 -1.48 13.64
CA THR A 203 -11.88 -0.64 12.45
C THR A 203 -11.77 -1.50 11.18
N ILE A 204 -12.48 -1.13 10.13
CA ILE A 204 -12.25 -1.66 8.77
C ILE A 204 -11.56 -0.58 7.97
N VAL A 205 -10.34 -0.87 7.48
CA VAL A 205 -9.59 0.04 6.64
C VAL A 205 -9.68 -0.38 5.18
N CYS A 206 -10.19 0.51 4.33
CA CYS A 206 -10.27 0.37 2.89
C CYS A 206 -9.16 1.20 2.24
N HIS A 207 -7.99 0.57 2.02
CA HIS A 207 -6.88 1.16 1.27
C HIS A 207 -7.13 0.96 -0.22
N LEU A 208 -7.70 1.97 -0.87
CA LEU A 208 -8.14 1.91 -2.26
C LEU A 208 -7.22 2.77 -3.14
N GLY A 209 -6.34 2.11 -3.87
CA GLY A 209 -5.44 2.69 -4.86
C GLY A 209 -5.46 1.86 -6.15
N ASN A 210 -4.45 1.99 -7.00
CA ASN A 210 -4.28 1.09 -8.15
C ASN A 210 -4.09 -0.37 -7.70
N GLY A 211 -3.35 -0.60 -6.60
CA GLY A 211 -3.48 -1.78 -5.75
C GLY A 211 -4.45 -1.45 -4.61
N SER A 212 -5.39 -2.33 -4.32
CA SER A 212 -6.43 -2.10 -3.31
C SER A 212 -6.53 -3.27 -2.34
N SER A 213 -6.70 -2.96 -1.06
CA SER A 213 -6.93 -3.96 -0.01
C SER A 213 -7.84 -3.45 1.09
N VAL A 214 -8.51 -4.36 1.76
CA VAL A 214 -9.30 -4.08 2.97
C VAL A 214 -8.68 -4.87 4.12
N SER A 215 -8.65 -4.31 5.32
CA SER A 215 -8.25 -5.04 6.54
C SER A 215 -9.27 -4.88 7.66
N ALA A 216 -9.40 -5.93 8.46
CA ALA A 216 -10.14 -5.95 9.71
C ALA A 216 -9.15 -5.76 10.86
N VAL A 217 -9.27 -4.67 11.59
CA VAL A 217 -8.43 -4.35 12.75
C VAL A 217 -9.29 -4.37 14.01
N MET A 218 -8.96 -5.23 14.95
CA MET A 218 -9.67 -5.37 16.19
C MET A 218 -8.69 -5.30 17.36
N ASN A 219 -8.97 -4.39 18.30
CA ASN A 219 -8.15 -4.21 19.50
C ASN A 219 -6.66 -3.98 19.15
N GLY A 220 -6.42 -3.11 18.18
CA GLY A 220 -5.07 -2.74 17.74
C GLY A 220 -4.33 -3.78 16.89
N LYS A 221 -4.98 -4.89 16.52
CA LYS A 221 -4.37 -6.01 15.77
C LYS A 221 -5.14 -6.29 14.49
N CYS A 222 -4.42 -6.55 13.41
CA CYS A 222 -5.03 -7.07 12.19
C CYS A 222 -5.53 -8.51 12.44
N VAL A 223 -6.81 -8.76 12.20
CA VAL A 223 -7.43 -10.09 12.36
C VAL A 223 -7.78 -10.74 11.02
N ASP A 224 -7.87 -9.95 9.94
CA ASP A 224 -8.04 -10.42 8.58
C ASP A 224 -7.64 -9.34 7.56
N THR A 225 -7.30 -9.73 6.33
CA THR A 225 -7.00 -8.80 5.24
C THR A 225 -7.30 -9.44 3.88
N SER A 226 -7.57 -8.63 2.86
CA SER A 226 -8.06 -9.11 1.57
C SER A 226 -6.99 -9.60 0.61
N MET A 227 -5.78 -9.04 0.64
CA MET A 227 -4.67 -9.57 -0.17
C MET A 227 -4.15 -10.85 0.45
N GLY A 228 -3.68 -11.77 -0.38
CA GLY A 228 -3.36 -13.14 -0.01
C GLY A 228 -1.87 -13.44 0.15
N LEU A 229 -1.46 -14.57 -0.41
CA LEU A 229 -0.07 -14.96 -0.58
C LEU A 229 0.68 -13.89 -1.39
N THR A 230 0.02 -13.34 -2.39
CA THR A 230 0.48 -12.25 -3.26
C THR A 230 -0.52 -11.10 -3.26
N PRO A 231 -0.16 -9.91 -3.78
CA PRO A 231 -1.10 -8.78 -3.90
C PRO A 231 -2.19 -8.96 -4.99
N LEU A 232 -2.44 -10.18 -5.48
CA LEU A 232 -3.43 -10.45 -6.53
C LEU A 232 -4.82 -10.75 -5.96
N GLU A 233 -4.90 -11.55 -4.89
CA GLU A 233 -6.17 -11.92 -4.23
C GLU A 233 -6.87 -10.69 -3.63
N GLY A 234 -8.19 -10.77 -3.50
CA GLY A 234 -9.01 -9.78 -2.81
C GLY A 234 -9.87 -8.95 -3.73
N LEU A 235 -9.78 -7.63 -3.57
CA LEU A 235 -10.54 -6.68 -4.36
C LEU A 235 -10.18 -6.75 -5.86
N VAL A 236 -11.15 -6.42 -6.71
CA VAL A 236 -10.86 -5.96 -8.06
C VAL A 236 -10.02 -4.68 -7.94
N MET A 237 -8.97 -4.54 -8.73
CA MET A 237 -8.01 -3.42 -8.63
C MET A 237 -7.90 -2.70 -9.98
N GLY A 238 -6.91 -1.82 -10.14
CA GLY A 238 -6.70 -1.14 -11.42
C GLY A 238 -6.55 -2.11 -12.59
N THR A 239 -5.57 -3.04 -12.51
CA THR A 239 -5.28 -4.05 -13.55
C THR A 239 -5.33 -5.49 -13.06
N ARG A 240 -5.47 -5.73 -11.74
CA ARG A 240 -5.51 -7.05 -11.13
C ARG A 240 -6.94 -7.51 -10.95
N SER A 241 -7.17 -8.81 -11.19
CA SER A 241 -8.52 -9.41 -11.15
C SER A 241 -9.14 -9.40 -9.74
N GLY A 242 -8.35 -9.50 -8.68
CA GLY A 242 -8.85 -9.90 -7.37
C GLY A 242 -9.36 -11.34 -7.38
N ASP A 243 -10.33 -11.63 -6.50
CA ASP A 243 -10.90 -12.97 -6.37
C ASP A 243 -11.62 -13.43 -7.62
N ILE A 244 -11.25 -14.63 -8.08
CA ILE A 244 -11.91 -15.35 -9.18
C ILE A 244 -12.13 -16.81 -8.78
N ASP A 245 -13.00 -17.50 -9.50
CA ASP A 245 -13.04 -18.98 -9.46
C ASP A 245 -11.71 -19.52 -10.05
N PRO A 246 -10.94 -20.33 -9.32
CA PRO A 246 -9.68 -20.90 -9.82
C PRO A 246 -9.82 -21.68 -11.13
N ALA A 247 -10.97 -22.29 -11.41
CA ALA A 247 -11.23 -22.98 -12.68
C ALA A 247 -11.22 -22.06 -13.91
N ILE A 248 -11.42 -20.76 -13.72
CA ILE A 248 -11.29 -19.78 -14.79
C ILE A 248 -9.88 -19.77 -15.37
N MET A 249 -8.85 -20.01 -14.56
CA MET A 249 -7.45 -20.05 -15.03
C MET A 249 -7.26 -21.13 -16.10
N GLU A 250 -7.74 -22.37 -15.83
CA GLU A 250 -7.69 -23.46 -16.79
C GLU A 250 -8.53 -23.17 -18.04
N PHE A 251 -9.74 -22.58 -17.83
CA PHE A 251 -10.64 -22.25 -18.94
C PHE A 251 -10.00 -21.25 -19.90
N ILE A 252 -9.42 -20.16 -19.39
CA ILE A 252 -8.75 -19.12 -20.20
C ILE A 252 -7.50 -19.72 -20.88
N ALA A 253 -6.68 -20.48 -20.15
CA ALA A 253 -5.49 -21.14 -20.69
C ALA A 253 -5.81 -21.94 -21.95
N LYS A 254 -6.87 -22.77 -21.88
CA LYS A 254 -7.33 -23.58 -23.01
C LYS A 254 -7.92 -22.76 -24.16
N LYS A 255 -8.68 -21.70 -23.86
CA LYS A 255 -9.33 -20.89 -24.89
C LYS A 255 -8.37 -19.99 -25.66
N GLU A 256 -7.40 -19.41 -24.95
CA GLU A 256 -6.44 -18.46 -25.49
C GLU A 256 -5.07 -19.08 -25.80
N ASN A 257 -4.93 -20.41 -25.61
CA ASN A 257 -3.68 -21.15 -25.77
C ASN A 257 -2.51 -20.53 -24.99
N LEU A 258 -2.75 -20.21 -23.72
CA LEU A 258 -1.78 -19.63 -22.80
C LEU A 258 -1.23 -20.71 -21.85
N ASP A 259 0.04 -20.57 -21.46
CA ASP A 259 0.61 -21.24 -20.30
C ASP A 259 0.22 -20.55 -18.99
N ILE A 260 0.68 -21.06 -17.87
CA ILE A 260 0.37 -20.51 -16.55
C ILE A 260 0.90 -19.05 -16.41
N GLU A 261 2.05 -18.76 -16.97
CA GLU A 261 2.65 -17.42 -16.92
C GLU A 261 1.80 -16.43 -17.72
N GLY A 262 1.32 -16.82 -18.90
CA GLY A 262 0.41 -16.03 -19.71
C GLY A 262 -0.93 -15.75 -19.01
N VAL A 263 -1.50 -16.75 -18.32
CA VAL A 263 -2.70 -16.55 -17.50
C VAL A 263 -2.43 -15.59 -16.35
N MET A 264 -1.30 -15.76 -15.63
CA MET A 264 -0.93 -14.86 -14.54
C MET A 264 -0.69 -13.43 -15.03
N GLU A 265 -0.19 -13.24 -16.26
CA GLU A 265 -0.09 -11.91 -16.87
C GLU A 265 -1.46 -11.29 -17.10
N VAL A 266 -2.43 -12.07 -17.60
CA VAL A 266 -3.82 -11.60 -17.76
C VAL A 266 -4.39 -11.14 -16.41
N LEU A 267 -4.25 -11.98 -15.36
CA LEU A 267 -4.82 -11.67 -14.04
C LEU A 267 -4.17 -10.46 -13.37
N ASN A 268 -2.87 -10.23 -13.59
CA ASN A 268 -2.14 -9.14 -12.94
C ASN A 268 -2.17 -7.82 -13.72
N LYS A 269 -2.18 -7.86 -15.07
CA LYS A 269 -1.93 -6.68 -15.90
C LYS A 269 -3.07 -6.31 -16.86
N LYS A 270 -3.97 -7.26 -17.19
CA LYS A 270 -4.99 -7.10 -18.23
C LYS A 270 -6.42 -7.21 -17.68
N SER A 271 -6.56 -7.32 -16.36
CA SER A 271 -7.83 -7.52 -15.64
C SER A 271 -8.21 -6.27 -14.86
N GLY A 272 -8.92 -6.41 -13.77
CA GLY A 272 -9.35 -5.30 -12.93
C GLY A 272 -10.34 -4.39 -13.62
N VAL A 273 -10.45 -3.16 -13.16
CA VAL A 273 -11.33 -2.17 -13.80
C VAL A 273 -10.88 -1.84 -15.23
N PHE A 274 -9.57 -1.91 -15.51
CA PHE A 274 -9.02 -1.81 -16.85
C PHE A 274 -9.60 -2.88 -17.77
N GLY A 275 -9.54 -4.15 -17.38
CA GLY A 275 -10.06 -5.25 -18.18
C GLY A 275 -11.58 -5.18 -18.36
N ILE A 276 -12.32 -4.92 -17.28
CA ILE A 276 -13.80 -4.82 -17.30
C ILE A 276 -14.27 -3.66 -18.18
N SER A 277 -13.55 -2.53 -18.16
CA SER A 277 -13.86 -1.37 -19.02
C SER A 277 -13.50 -1.58 -20.50
N GLY A 278 -12.97 -2.76 -20.85
CA GLY A 278 -12.56 -3.08 -22.23
C GLY A 278 -11.22 -2.47 -22.62
N GLY A 279 -10.33 -2.24 -21.66
CA GLY A 279 -9.00 -1.67 -21.86
C GLY A 279 -8.99 -0.14 -21.90
N LEU A 280 -10.05 0.51 -21.39
CA LEU A 280 -10.15 1.97 -21.41
C LEU A 280 -9.07 2.63 -20.54
N SER A 281 -9.09 2.37 -19.23
CA SER A 281 -8.14 2.92 -18.27
C SER A 281 -8.17 2.14 -16.95
N SER A 282 -7.07 2.18 -16.20
CA SER A 282 -7.02 1.80 -14.79
C SER A 282 -7.14 3.01 -13.84
N ASP A 283 -7.18 4.22 -14.38
CA ASP A 283 -7.38 5.46 -13.61
C ASP A 283 -8.87 5.71 -13.41
N PHE A 284 -9.29 5.84 -12.16
CA PHE A 284 -10.69 6.03 -11.80
C PHE A 284 -11.26 7.39 -12.28
N ARG A 285 -10.40 8.38 -12.49
CA ARG A 285 -10.84 9.67 -13.07
C ARG A 285 -11.32 9.49 -14.51
N ASP A 286 -10.54 8.77 -15.31
CA ASP A 286 -10.90 8.47 -16.71
C ASP A 286 -12.17 7.62 -16.77
N LEU A 287 -12.31 6.64 -15.85
CA LEU A 287 -13.48 5.79 -15.76
C LEU A 287 -14.74 6.59 -15.35
N THR A 288 -14.61 7.51 -14.42
CA THR A 288 -15.69 8.40 -13.98
C THR A 288 -16.12 9.32 -15.13
N ASP A 289 -15.18 9.90 -15.86
CA ASP A 289 -15.48 10.75 -17.02
C ASP A 289 -16.19 9.96 -18.13
N ALA A 290 -15.69 8.76 -18.46
CA ALA A 290 -16.32 7.89 -19.45
C ALA A 290 -17.73 7.42 -19.04
N MET A 291 -17.90 7.05 -17.77
CA MET A 291 -19.22 6.68 -17.21
C MET A 291 -20.21 7.83 -17.33
N ASN A 292 -19.80 9.05 -16.98
CA ASN A 292 -20.63 10.25 -17.09
C ASN A 292 -20.95 10.60 -18.55
N ALA A 293 -20.07 10.24 -19.49
CA ALA A 293 -20.31 10.33 -20.92
C ALA A 293 -21.22 9.20 -21.48
N GLY A 294 -21.63 8.25 -20.63
CA GLY A 294 -22.55 7.17 -20.99
C GLY A 294 -21.87 5.84 -21.37
N ASP A 295 -20.58 5.66 -21.10
CA ASP A 295 -19.89 4.38 -21.33
C ASP A 295 -20.39 3.32 -20.35
N LYS A 296 -21.01 2.28 -20.88
CA LYS A 296 -21.60 1.19 -20.08
C LYS A 296 -20.54 0.30 -19.43
N LYS A 297 -19.38 0.09 -20.09
CA LYS A 297 -18.32 -0.78 -19.55
C LYS A 297 -17.59 -0.08 -18.41
N ALA A 298 -17.34 1.22 -18.53
CA ALA A 298 -16.82 2.03 -17.44
C ALA A 298 -17.75 1.99 -16.22
N LYS A 299 -19.06 2.15 -16.43
CA LYS A 299 -20.07 2.03 -15.37
C LYS A 299 -20.02 0.65 -14.68
N ILE A 300 -19.98 -0.44 -15.46
CA ILE A 300 -19.89 -1.80 -14.92
C ILE A 300 -18.61 -1.98 -14.11
N ALA A 301 -17.46 -1.46 -14.58
CA ALA A 301 -16.19 -1.55 -13.88
C ALA A 301 -16.26 -0.86 -12.50
N MET A 302 -16.82 0.34 -12.44
CA MET A 302 -17.02 1.10 -11.21
C MET A 302 -17.98 0.41 -10.24
N ASP A 303 -19.07 -0.16 -10.76
CA ASP A 303 -20.05 -0.90 -9.96
C ASP A 303 -19.45 -2.18 -9.36
N VAL A 304 -18.73 -2.95 -10.16
CA VAL A 304 -18.07 -4.19 -9.71
C VAL A 304 -17.05 -3.87 -8.62
N PHE A 305 -16.25 -2.83 -8.79
CA PHE A 305 -15.27 -2.39 -7.80
C PHE A 305 -15.95 -2.03 -6.48
N SER A 306 -16.92 -1.11 -6.51
CA SER A 306 -17.61 -0.62 -5.32
C SER A 306 -18.37 -1.74 -4.60
N TYR A 307 -19.03 -2.62 -5.35
CA TYR A 307 -19.74 -3.77 -4.81
C TYR A 307 -18.79 -4.76 -4.10
N LYS A 308 -17.62 -5.04 -4.68
CA LYS A 308 -16.62 -5.91 -4.05
C LYS A 308 -16.08 -5.29 -2.76
N VAL A 309 -15.82 -3.99 -2.71
CA VAL A 309 -15.42 -3.29 -1.48
C VAL A 309 -16.48 -3.45 -0.40
N ALA A 310 -17.76 -3.19 -0.73
CA ALA A 310 -18.87 -3.34 0.21
C ALA A 310 -19.00 -4.77 0.76
N LYS A 311 -18.80 -5.79 -0.08
CA LYS A 311 -18.80 -7.21 0.35
C LYS A 311 -17.67 -7.52 1.31
N TYR A 312 -16.44 -7.02 1.07
CA TYR A 312 -15.33 -7.20 1.98
C TYR A 312 -15.58 -6.51 3.33
N ILE A 313 -16.15 -5.30 3.34
CA ILE A 313 -16.56 -4.63 4.57
C ILE A 313 -17.56 -5.51 5.35
N GLY A 314 -18.58 -6.05 4.68
CA GLY A 314 -19.57 -6.94 5.31
C GLY A 314 -18.93 -8.21 5.88
N SER A 315 -18.01 -8.84 5.14
CA SER A 315 -17.30 -10.05 5.60
C SER A 315 -16.45 -9.76 6.84
N TYR A 316 -15.79 -8.61 6.89
CA TYR A 316 -14.94 -8.23 8.02
C TYR A 316 -15.71 -7.73 9.24
N ALA A 317 -16.86 -7.09 9.03
CA ALA A 317 -17.79 -6.84 10.12
C ALA A 317 -18.26 -8.15 10.76
N ALA A 318 -18.50 -9.22 9.97
CA ALA A 318 -18.80 -10.55 10.49
C ALA A 318 -17.60 -11.18 11.19
N ALA A 319 -16.38 -11.09 10.64
CA ALA A 319 -15.16 -11.65 11.23
C ALA A 319 -14.85 -11.07 12.62
N MET A 320 -15.15 -9.78 12.82
CA MET A 320 -14.97 -9.07 14.09
C MET A 320 -16.22 -9.10 15.02
N ASN A 321 -17.33 -9.67 14.56
CA ASN A 321 -18.63 -9.60 15.23
C ASN A 321 -19.02 -8.15 15.56
N GLY A 322 -19.08 -7.32 14.52
CA GLY A 322 -19.40 -5.89 14.57
C GLY A 322 -18.25 -5.01 14.08
N VAL A 323 -18.53 -3.73 13.95
CA VAL A 323 -17.60 -2.69 13.50
C VAL A 323 -17.95 -1.38 14.17
N ASP A 324 -16.96 -0.59 14.55
CA ASP A 324 -17.13 0.76 15.11
C ASP A 324 -16.96 1.83 14.04
N ASP A 325 -15.99 1.65 13.15
CA ASP A 325 -15.68 2.59 12.09
C ASP A 325 -15.12 1.93 10.83
N ILE A 326 -15.33 2.61 9.71
CA ILE A 326 -14.84 2.24 8.38
C ILE A 326 -14.06 3.43 7.84
N VAL A 327 -12.85 3.18 7.34
CA VAL A 327 -11.97 4.24 6.85
C VAL A 327 -11.60 4.03 5.39
N PHE A 328 -11.81 5.06 4.58
CA PHE A 328 -11.34 5.14 3.20
C PHE A 328 -10.01 5.89 3.15
N THR A 329 -9.04 5.29 2.46
CA THR A 329 -7.69 5.85 2.34
C THR A 329 -7.04 5.48 1.00
N ALA A 330 -5.85 5.99 0.73
CA ALA A 330 -5.14 5.91 -0.54
C ALA A 330 -5.83 6.62 -1.70
N GLY A 331 -5.20 6.59 -2.87
CA GLY A 331 -5.55 7.48 -3.98
C GLY A 331 -7.03 7.53 -4.35
N ILE A 332 -7.70 6.37 -4.45
CA ILE A 332 -9.15 6.28 -4.75
C ILE A 332 -9.95 6.59 -3.49
N GLY A 333 -9.62 5.94 -2.36
CA GLY A 333 -10.35 6.13 -1.10
C GLY A 333 -10.40 7.59 -0.64
N GLU A 334 -9.30 8.33 -0.83
CA GLU A 334 -9.18 9.73 -0.44
C GLU A 334 -9.82 10.70 -1.43
N ASN A 335 -9.85 10.39 -2.73
CA ASN A 335 -10.14 11.37 -3.77
C ASN A 335 -11.37 11.05 -4.62
N ASP A 336 -11.99 9.88 -4.48
CA ASP A 336 -13.14 9.47 -5.29
C ASP A 336 -14.40 9.41 -4.44
N ASP A 337 -15.19 10.48 -4.47
CA ASP A 337 -16.44 10.59 -3.73
C ASP A 337 -17.55 9.68 -4.28
N TYR A 338 -17.51 9.38 -5.60
CA TYR A 338 -18.44 8.44 -6.22
C TYR A 338 -18.23 7.02 -5.65
N VAL A 339 -17.00 6.53 -5.61
CA VAL A 339 -16.71 5.20 -5.06
C VAL A 339 -17.15 5.09 -3.60
N ARG A 340 -16.82 6.08 -2.77
CA ARG A 340 -17.19 6.07 -1.35
C ARG A 340 -18.71 6.01 -1.16
N GLN A 341 -19.46 6.84 -1.90
CA GLN A 341 -20.93 6.81 -1.79
C GLN A 341 -21.53 5.50 -2.30
N GLU A 342 -21.05 4.94 -3.41
CA GLU A 342 -21.56 3.67 -3.93
C GLU A 342 -21.32 2.52 -2.96
N VAL A 343 -20.15 2.48 -2.33
CA VAL A 343 -19.85 1.51 -1.25
C VAL A 343 -20.80 1.71 -0.07
N CYS A 344 -20.95 2.94 0.42
CA CYS A 344 -21.73 3.24 1.64
C CYS A 344 -23.23 3.00 1.48
N LYS A 345 -23.78 3.01 0.25
CA LYS A 345 -25.18 2.63 -0.02
C LYS A 345 -25.53 1.21 0.45
N TYR A 346 -24.54 0.32 0.56
CA TYR A 346 -24.75 -1.06 1.04
C TYR A 346 -24.63 -1.22 2.56
N LEU A 347 -24.17 -0.18 3.31
CA LEU A 347 -23.74 -0.33 4.69
C LEU A 347 -24.78 0.08 5.76
N GLY A 348 -25.99 0.49 5.33
CA GLY A 348 -27.05 0.89 6.25
C GLY A 348 -27.43 -0.18 7.28
N TYR A 349 -27.34 -1.47 6.92
CA TYR A 349 -27.62 -2.58 7.84
C TYR A 349 -26.62 -2.68 9.00
N LEU A 350 -25.40 -2.14 8.85
CA LEU A 350 -24.41 -2.02 9.90
C LEU A 350 -24.69 -0.85 10.85
N GLY A 351 -25.59 0.05 10.46
CA GLY A 351 -25.92 1.27 11.21
C GLY A 351 -25.12 2.48 10.74
N VAL A 352 -24.63 2.48 9.50
CA VAL A 352 -24.05 3.65 8.84
C VAL A 352 -25.16 4.58 8.37
N ASP A 353 -25.18 5.81 8.83
CA ASP A 353 -25.97 6.92 8.28
C ASP A 353 -25.03 7.86 7.54
N PHE A 354 -24.83 7.56 6.25
CA PHE A 354 -23.85 8.25 5.42
C PHE A 354 -24.29 9.66 5.03
N ASP A 355 -23.38 10.63 5.16
CA ASP A 355 -23.62 12.02 4.78
C ASP A 355 -23.12 12.29 3.36
N PHE A 356 -24.03 12.24 2.41
CA PHE A 356 -23.76 12.46 1.00
C PHE A 356 -23.30 13.90 0.70
N GLU A 357 -23.75 14.89 1.47
CA GLU A 357 -23.40 16.30 1.25
C GLU A 357 -21.93 16.55 1.64
N VAL A 358 -21.51 16.05 2.80
CA VAL A 358 -20.11 16.15 3.26
C VAL A 358 -19.18 15.39 2.32
N ASN A 359 -19.62 14.24 1.78
CA ASN A 359 -18.80 13.44 0.86
C ASN A 359 -18.57 14.10 -0.49
N THR A 360 -19.57 14.84 -1.01
CA THR A 360 -19.54 15.39 -2.37
C THR A 360 -18.37 16.36 -2.55
N GLY A 361 -17.48 16.05 -3.51
CA GLY A 361 -16.31 16.85 -3.84
C GLY A 361 -15.19 16.81 -2.81
N LEU A 362 -15.30 16.01 -1.75
CA LEU A 362 -14.23 15.85 -0.75
C LEU A 362 -13.05 15.09 -1.36
N ARG A 363 -11.85 15.69 -1.30
CA ARG A 363 -10.61 15.12 -1.84
C ARG A 363 -9.44 15.39 -0.92
N GLY A 364 -8.67 14.34 -0.58
CA GLY A 364 -7.38 14.41 0.11
C GLY A 364 -7.39 15.07 1.48
N LYS A 365 -8.54 15.12 2.15
CA LYS A 365 -8.70 15.74 3.47
C LYS A 365 -9.33 14.76 4.45
N GLU A 366 -8.84 14.81 5.70
CA GLU A 366 -9.46 14.08 6.80
C GLU A 366 -10.86 14.62 7.08
N ALA A 367 -11.86 13.73 7.10
CA ALA A 367 -13.24 14.07 7.41
C ALA A 367 -14.05 12.88 7.89
N GLU A 368 -15.04 13.11 8.76
CA GLU A 368 -16.11 12.18 9.04
C GLU A 368 -17.20 12.30 7.98
N LEU A 369 -17.67 11.18 7.42
CA LEU A 369 -18.68 11.09 6.37
C LEU A 369 -20.02 10.53 6.86
N THR A 370 -20.28 10.61 8.16
CA THR A 370 -21.54 10.14 8.75
C THR A 370 -22.26 11.27 9.47
N LYS A 371 -23.59 11.20 9.46
CA LYS A 371 -24.44 12.15 10.21
C LYS A 371 -24.30 11.94 11.72
N GLU A 372 -24.65 12.97 12.48
CA GLU A 372 -24.73 12.87 13.93
C GLU A 372 -25.66 11.71 14.35
N GLY A 373 -25.22 10.90 15.30
CA GLY A 373 -25.96 9.73 15.77
C GLY A 373 -25.76 8.45 14.97
N SER A 374 -24.99 8.47 13.88
CA SER A 374 -24.62 7.24 13.15
C SER A 374 -23.94 6.26 14.11
N LYS A 375 -24.42 5.01 14.11
CA LYS A 375 -23.92 3.95 14.98
C LYS A 375 -22.50 3.51 14.60
N VAL A 376 -22.25 3.38 13.32
CA VAL A 376 -20.93 3.08 12.74
C VAL A 376 -20.45 4.34 12.02
N LYS A 377 -19.23 4.74 12.33
CA LYS A 377 -18.61 5.92 11.73
C LYS A 377 -17.95 5.59 10.39
N VAL A 378 -17.92 6.55 9.49
CA VAL A 378 -17.18 6.45 8.23
C VAL A 378 -16.26 7.66 8.10
N PHE A 379 -15.00 7.40 7.80
CA PHE A 379 -13.98 8.45 7.67
C PHE A 379 -13.26 8.41 6.31
N VAL A 380 -12.78 9.55 5.87
CA VAL A 380 -11.63 9.66 4.99
C VAL A 380 -10.43 10.04 5.87
N ILE A 381 -9.38 9.24 5.84
CA ILE A 381 -8.12 9.55 6.51
C ILE A 381 -6.98 9.34 5.50
N PRO A 382 -6.29 10.41 5.07
CA PRO A 382 -5.16 10.28 4.16
C PRO A 382 -4.04 9.44 4.78
N THR A 383 -3.55 8.46 4.02
CA THR A 383 -2.40 7.66 4.45
C THR A 383 -1.09 8.43 4.26
N ASN A 384 -0.12 8.15 5.11
CA ASN A 384 1.24 8.67 4.99
C ASN A 384 2.24 7.57 5.37
N GLU A 385 2.52 6.71 4.40
CA GLU A 385 3.38 5.55 4.60
C GLU A 385 4.83 5.96 4.89
N GLU A 386 5.31 7.02 4.26
CA GLU A 386 6.65 7.54 4.46
C GLU A 386 6.84 8.06 5.90
N LEU A 387 5.86 8.78 6.42
CA LEU A 387 5.87 9.22 7.82
C LEU A 387 5.79 8.02 8.78
N ALA A 388 4.97 7.03 8.48
CA ALA A 388 4.89 5.81 9.29
C ALA A 388 6.26 5.10 9.36
N ILE A 389 6.93 4.94 8.20
CA ILE A 389 8.27 4.37 8.12
C ILE A 389 9.28 5.20 8.92
N ALA A 390 9.23 6.53 8.83
CA ALA A 390 10.11 7.42 9.57
C ALA A 390 9.92 7.29 11.10
N ARG A 391 8.66 7.20 11.57
CA ARG A 391 8.32 6.99 12.99
C ARG A 391 8.85 5.65 13.51
N GLU A 392 8.65 4.57 12.77
CA GLU A 392 9.14 3.23 13.15
C GLU A 392 10.67 3.18 13.13
N THR A 393 11.30 3.79 12.14
CA THR A 393 12.75 3.93 12.06
C THR A 393 13.30 4.66 13.29
N LEU A 394 12.71 5.83 13.61
CA LEU A 394 13.12 6.60 14.80
C LEU A 394 12.97 5.81 16.10
N ALA A 395 11.94 4.99 16.23
CA ALA A 395 11.70 4.20 17.43
C ALA A 395 12.77 3.12 17.67
N LEU A 396 13.37 2.59 16.60
CA LEU A 396 14.35 1.51 16.66
C LEU A 396 15.80 1.97 16.78
N VAL A 397 16.12 3.20 16.35
CA VAL A 397 17.50 3.71 16.30
C VAL A 397 17.80 4.76 17.38
N LYS A 398 16.90 4.94 18.32
CA LYS A 398 17.08 5.85 19.49
C LYS A 398 18.06 5.31 20.50
#